data_28a26276eb771173cea7f056d4881140
#
_entry.id   28a26276eb771173cea7f056d4881140
#
_cell.length_a   1.000
_cell.length_b   1.000
_cell.length_c   1.000
_cell.angle_alpha   90.00
_cell.angle_beta   90.00
_cell.angle_gamma   90.00
#
_symmetry.space_group_name_H-M   'P 1'
#
loop_
_entity.id
_entity.type
_entity.pdbx_description
1 polymer ?
#
loop_
_entity_poly.entity_id
_entity_poly.type
_entity_poly.pdbx_seq_one_letter_code
_entity_poly.pdbx_strand_id
1 'polypeptide(L)'
;MSSTIPADKKFTTRQREVYEIQNAMHLESVKALRPGIPYMDVYELSARVMVDGMKTLGLMKGNTEDAVREGAHALFYPHGLGHMMGLDVHDMENLGEIWVGYNGQPKSTQFGRKSQRLAIPLEPGFVHTVEPGIYFIPELIDMWKAEKKFTDFINYEIVETYKDFGG
;
A
#
# COMPACT_ATOMS: atom_id res chain seq x y z
N MET A 1 4.27 17.95 0.02
CA MET A 1 4.33 16.79 -0.88
C MET A 1 5.73 16.22 -0.78
N SER A 2 5.88 14.92 -0.52
CA SER A 2 7.18 14.25 -0.45
C SER A 2 7.44 13.52 -1.76
N SER A 3 8.70 13.50 -2.19
CA SER A 3 9.14 12.74 -3.36
C SER A 3 10.43 12.01 -3.02
N THR A 4 10.52 10.74 -3.37
CA THR A 4 11.74 9.95 -3.21
C THR A 4 12.68 10.23 -4.37
N ILE A 5 13.93 10.53 -4.07
CA ILE A 5 15.00 10.74 -5.05
C ILE A 5 16.22 9.88 -4.70
N PRO A 6 16.97 9.39 -5.69
CA PRO A 6 18.16 8.60 -5.40
C PRO A 6 19.29 9.50 -4.85
N ALA A 7 20.01 9.04 -3.83
CA ALA A 7 21.15 9.76 -3.24
C ALA A 7 22.27 9.99 -4.27
N ASP A 8 22.48 9.08 -5.19
CA ASP A 8 23.50 9.12 -6.23
C ASP A 8 23.08 9.89 -7.49
N LYS A 9 22.11 10.78 -7.41
CA LYS A 9 21.60 11.62 -8.51
C LYS A 9 20.91 10.88 -9.65
N LYS A 10 21.05 9.56 -9.76
CA LYS A 10 20.42 8.72 -10.79
C LYS A 10 19.91 7.44 -10.17
N PHE A 11 18.72 7.02 -10.57
CA PHE A 11 18.20 5.70 -10.24
C PHE A 11 19.05 4.61 -10.90
N THR A 12 19.38 3.56 -10.14
CA THR A 12 19.73 2.26 -10.75
C THR A 12 18.51 1.69 -11.47
N THR A 13 18.70 0.69 -12.34
CA THR A 13 17.58 0.03 -13.03
C THR A 13 16.56 -0.50 -12.02
N ARG A 14 16.99 -1.23 -11.01
CA ARG A 14 16.14 -1.80 -9.96
C ARG A 14 15.36 -0.73 -9.18
N GLN A 15 16.03 0.37 -8.79
CA GLN A 15 15.38 1.49 -8.11
C GLN A 15 14.31 2.14 -8.99
N ARG A 16 14.61 2.34 -10.27
CA ARG A 16 13.66 2.93 -11.22
C ARG A 16 12.43 2.05 -11.39
N GLU A 17 12.61 0.75 -11.58
CA GLU A 17 11.50 -0.20 -11.75
C GLU A 17 10.54 -0.16 -10.56
N VAL A 18 11.05 -0.21 -9.34
CA VAL A 18 10.22 -0.11 -8.12
C VAL A 18 9.58 1.28 -7.98
N TYR A 19 10.34 2.35 -8.26
CA TYR A 19 9.83 3.71 -8.21
C TYR A 19 8.68 3.94 -9.21
N GLU A 20 8.78 3.41 -10.43
CA GLU A 20 7.73 3.53 -11.44
C GLU A 20 6.45 2.81 -11.03
N ILE A 21 6.55 1.68 -10.34
CA ILE A 21 5.38 0.99 -9.76
C ILE A 21 4.73 1.86 -8.67
N GLN A 22 5.53 2.38 -7.74
CA GLN A 22 5.02 3.25 -6.68
C GLN A 22 4.38 4.52 -7.23
N ASN A 23 5.00 5.13 -8.25
CA ASN A 23 4.43 6.30 -8.93
C ASN A 23 3.11 5.97 -9.64
N ALA A 24 3.00 4.81 -10.26
CA ALA A 24 1.73 4.34 -10.85
C ALA A 24 0.65 4.15 -9.77
N MET A 25 0.98 3.54 -8.63
CA MET A 25 0.07 3.44 -7.47
C MET A 25 -0.49 4.81 -7.08
N HIS A 26 0.40 5.81 -6.95
CA HIS A 26 0.01 7.18 -6.59
C HIS A 26 -0.90 7.82 -7.65
N LEU A 27 -0.49 7.79 -8.91
CA LEU A 27 -1.22 8.43 -10.01
C LEU A 27 -2.61 7.81 -10.22
N GLU A 28 -2.72 6.47 -10.19
CA GLU A 28 -4.01 5.79 -10.35
C GLU A 28 -4.92 6.03 -9.14
N SER A 29 -4.35 6.07 -7.93
CA SER A 29 -5.11 6.45 -6.73
C SER A 29 -5.68 7.86 -6.86
N VAL A 30 -4.86 8.86 -7.22
CA VAL A 30 -5.30 10.25 -7.39
C VAL A 30 -6.38 10.38 -8.47
N LYS A 31 -6.23 9.69 -9.60
CA LYS A 31 -7.26 9.68 -10.68
C LYS A 31 -8.60 9.10 -10.23
N ALA A 32 -8.58 8.15 -9.30
CA ALA A 32 -9.80 7.51 -8.81
C ALA A 32 -10.58 8.39 -7.83
N LEU A 33 -9.95 9.40 -7.22
CA LEU A 33 -10.59 10.26 -6.22
C LEU A 33 -11.75 11.05 -6.80
N ARG A 34 -12.90 10.93 -6.17
CA ARG A 34 -14.12 11.71 -6.48
C ARG A 34 -15.07 11.64 -5.29
N PRO A 35 -15.97 12.61 -5.14
CA PRO A 35 -17.03 12.50 -4.13
C PRO A 35 -17.81 11.20 -4.26
N GLY A 36 -18.12 10.58 -3.13
CA GLY A 36 -18.88 9.34 -3.02
C GLY A 36 -18.08 8.05 -3.18
N ILE A 37 -16.81 8.09 -3.62
CA ILE A 37 -15.99 6.87 -3.65
C ILE A 37 -15.57 6.48 -2.23
N PRO A 38 -15.76 5.22 -1.78
CA PRO A 38 -15.15 4.75 -0.55
C PRO A 38 -13.62 4.82 -0.66
N TYR A 39 -12.96 5.42 0.33
CA TYR A 39 -11.50 5.51 0.27
C TYR A 39 -10.81 4.14 0.38
N MET A 40 -11.49 3.16 0.98
CA MET A 40 -11.06 1.76 0.96
C MET A 40 -10.92 1.21 -0.46
N ASP A 41 -11.83 1.57 -1.38
CA ASP A 41 -11.77 1.11 -2.78
C ASP A 41 -10.54 1.70 -3.49
N VAL A 42 -10.14 2.92 -3.14
CA VAL A 42 -8.92 3.56 -3.66
C VAL A 42 -7.67 2.87 -3.11
N TYR A 43 -7.67 2.49 -1.83
CA TYR A 43 -6.59 1.66 -1.25
C TYR A 43 -6.46 0.32 -1.98
N GLU A 44 -7.57 -0.38 -2.22
CA GLU A 44 -7.55 -1.66 -2.93
C GLU A 44 -7.11 -1.51 -4.39
N LEU A 45 -7.50 -0.43 -5.06
CA LEU A 45 -6.98 -0.10 -6.39
C LEU A 45 -5.46 0.08 -6.36
N SER A 46 -4.95 0.84 -5.40
CA SER A 46 -3.50 1.02 -5.22
C SER A 46 -2.77 -0.31 -5.01
N ALA A 47 -3.33 -1.19 -4.18
CA ALA A 47 -2.78 -2.53 -3.95
C ALA A 47 -2.78 -3.39 -5.22
N ARG A 48 -3.82 -3.34 -6.05
CA ARG A 48 -3.88 -4.04 -7.34
C ARG A 48 -2.82 -3.54 -8.31
N VAL A 49 -2.66 -2.24 -8.44
CA VAL A 49 -1.62 -1.63 -9.29
C VAL A 49 -0.23 -2.09 -8.85
N MET A 50 0.03 -2.13 -7.54
CA MET A 50 1.28 -2.64 -7.01
C MET A 50 1.48 -4.13 -7.36
N VAL A 51 0.48 -4.98 -7.10
CA VAL A 51 0.59 -6.43 -7.38
C VAL A 51 0.90 -6.67 -8.86
N ASP A 52 0.21 -5.98 -9.77
CA ASP A 52 0.48 -6.11 -11.21
C ASP A 52 1.89 -5.67 -11.58
N GLY A 53 2.36 -4.55 -11.03
CA GLY A 53 3.74 -4.10 -11.19
C GLY A 53 4.75 -5.12 -10.65
N MET A 54 4.52 -5.64 -9.44
CA MET A 54 5.39 -6.66 -8.84
C MET A 54 5.42 -7.97 -9.63
N LYS A 55 4.35 -8.31 -10.33
CA LYS A 55 4.31 -9.47 -11.25
C LYS A 55 5.23 -9.25 -12.45
N THR A 56 5.34 -8.03 -12.98
CA THR A 56 6.26 -7.74 -14.10
C THR A 56 7.72 -7.89 -13.70
N LEU A 57 8.04 -7.68 -12.41
CA LEU A 57 9.38 -7.90 -11.85
C LEU A 57 9.60 -9.35 -11.38
N GLY A 58 8.59 -10.20 -11.49
CA GLY A 58 8.64 -11.60 -11.04
C GLY A 58 8.60 -11.78 -9.52
N LEU A 59 8.41 -10.71 -8.74
CA LEU A 59 8.30 -10.73 -7.27
C LEU A 59 6.98 -11.32 -6.79
N MET A 60 5.91 -11.12 -7.56
CA MET A 60 4.60 -11.72 -7.32
C MET A 60 4.13 -12.52 -8.54
N LYS A 61 3.10 -13.35 -8.35
CA LYS A 61 2.50 -14.24 -9.34
C LYS A 61 1.02 -14.49 -9.05
N GLY A 62 0.35 -15.29 -9.84
CA GLY A 62 -1.05 -15.66 -9.63
C GLY A 62 -2.06 -14.57 -9.99
N ASN A 63 -3.29 -14.70 -9.48
CA ASN A 63 -4.37 -13.76 -9.74
C ASN A 63 -4.24 -12.53 -8.84
N THR A 64 -4.33 -11.34 -9.43
CA THR A 64 -4.17 -10.05 -8.72
C THR A 64 -5.28 -9.80 -7.70
N GLU A 65 -6.54 -10.06 -8.06
CA GLU A 65 -7.68 -9.83 -7.17
C GLU A 65 -7.63 -10.78 -5.96
N ASP A 66 -7.26 -12.04 -6.18
CA ASP A 66 -7.09 -13.01 -5.11
C ASP A 66 -5.93 -12.62 -4.18
N ALA A 67 -4.80 -12.21 -4.74
CA ALA A 67 -3.64 -11.76 -3.95
C ALA A 67 -3.98 -10.56 -3.04
N VAL A 68 -4.76 -9.59 -3.55
CA VAL A 68 -5.21 -8.43 -2.76
C VAL A 68 -6.26 -8.85 -1.73
N ARG A 69 -7.25 -9.65 -2.12
CA ARG A 69 -8.31 -10.12 -1.22
C ARG A 69 -7.74 -10.91 -0.03
N GLU A 70 -6.78 -11.79 -0.28
CA GLU A 70 -6.15 -12.62 0.74
C GLU A 70 -5.10 -11.87 1.57
N GLY A 71 -4.60 -10.74 1.09
CA GLY A 71 -3.64 -9.89 1.80
C GLY A 71 -2.17 -10.16 1.48
N ALA A 72 -1.86 -10.90 0.41
CA ALA A 72 -0.48 -11.18 -0.01
C ALA A 72 0.30 -9.90 -0.37
N HIS A 73 -0.40 -8.87 -0.87
CA HIS A 73 0.17 -7.55 -1.17
C HIS A 73 0.84 -6.89 0.03
N ALA A 74 0.40 -7.21 1.24
CA ALA A 74 0.88 -6.56 2.46
C ALA A 74 2.32 -6.93 2.83
N LEU A 75 2.95 -7.91 2.16
CA LEU A 75 4.39 -8.13 2.27
C LEU A 75 5.18 -6.89 1.85
N PHE A 76 4.70 -6.19 0.82
CA PHE A 76 5.38 -5.02 0.23
C PHE A 76 4.66 -3.71 0.57
N TYR A 77 3.39 -3.76 0.94
CA TYR A 77 2.56 -2.60 1.25
C TYR A 77 1.83 -2.81 2.60
N PRO A 78 2.56 -2.73 3.75
CA PRO A 78 2.05 -3.12 5.06
C PRO A 78 1.20 -2.06 5.75
N HIS A 79 1.07 -0.87 5.18
CA HIS A 79 0.33 0.27 5.75
C HIS A 79 -0.86 0.69 4.87
N GLY A 80 -1.65 1.65 5.36
CA GLY A 80 -2.77 2.22 4.61
C GLY A 80 -2.36 3.21 3.54
N LEU A 81 -3.29 3.56 2.65
CA LEU A 81 -3.06 4.55 1.60
C LEU A 81 -3.05 5.99 2.12
N GLY A 82 -3.75 6.27 3.22
CA GLY A 82 -3.81 7.62 3.74
C GLY A 82 -4.85 7.80 4.87
N HIS A 83 -4.99 9.03 5.31
CA HIS A 83 -5.78 9.45 6.44
C HIS A 83 -6.31 10.88 6.26
N MET A 84 -7.26 11.29 7.08
CA MET A 84 -7.68 12.70 7.15
C MET A 84 -6.53 13.57 7.65
N MET A 85 -6.46 14.78 7.16
CA MET A 85 -5.47 15.80 7.54
C MET A 85 -6.18 17.14 7.77
N GLY A 86 -5.86 17.80 8.86
CA GLY A 86 -6.46 19.08 9.25
C GLY A 86 -5.55 19.85 10.19
N LEU A 87 -6.02 20.16 11.40
CA LEU A 87 -5.21 20.79 12.44
C LEU A 87 -4.05 19.88 12.86
N ASP A 88 -4.30 18.57 12.88
CA ASP A 88 -3.29 17.56 13.13
C ASP A 88 -2.97 16.78 11.84
N VAL A 89 -1.76 16.22 11.75
CA VAL A 89 -1.34 15.38 10.62
C VAL A 89 -2.29 14.18 10.47
N HIS A 90 -2.63 13.52 11.58
CA HIS A 90 -3.69 12.52 11.67
C HIS A 90 -4.90 13.17 12.35
N ASP A 91 -5.71 13.84 11.55
CA ASP A 91 -6.73 14.74 12.09
C ASP A 91 -7.84 14.01 12.83
N MET A 92 -8.17 14.52 14.03
CA MET A 92 -9.23 14.04 14.90
C MET A 92 -9.15 12.56 15.37
N GLU A 93 -8.06 11.85 15.11
CA GLU A 93 -7.91 10.44 15.49
C GLU A 93 -7.89 10.23 17.02
N ASN A 94 -7.53 11.25 17.80
CA ASN A 94 -7.66 11.25 19.26
C ASN A 94 -9.11 11.16 19.74
N LEU A 95 -10.08 11.50 18.91
CA LEU A 95 -11.53 11.34 19.17
C LEU A 95 -12.01 9.93 18.81
N GLY A 96 -11.18 9.13 18.15
CA GLY A 96 -11.43 7.74 17.78
C GLY A 96 -11.36 7.52 16.27
N GLU A 97 -10.30 6.85 15.82
CA GLU A 97 -10.06 6.53 14.40
C GLU A 97 -11.26 5.81 13.73
N ILE A 98 -11.95 4.95 14.48
CA ILE A 98 -13.15 4.24 13.99
C ILE A 98 -14.26 5.23 13.61
N TRP A 99 -14.41 6.33 14.34
CA TRP A 99 -15.41 7.33 14.03
C TRP A 99 -14.99 8.21 12.86
N VAL A 100 -13.77 8.68 12.86
CA VAL A 100 -13.25 9.60 11.84
C VAL A 100 -13.11 8.91 10.49
N GLY A 101 -12.57 7.70 10.45
CA GLY A 101 -12.24 7.00 9.22
C GLY A 101 -13.23 5.92 8.79
N TYR A 102 -14.15 5.48 9.66
CA TYR A 102 -15.00 4.30 9.45
C TYR A 102 -16.48 4.51 9.79
N ASN A 103 -16.90 5.73 10.19
CA ASN A 103 -18.29 6.01 10.62
C ASN A 103 -18.78 5.00 11.68
N GLY A 104 -17.93 4.63 12.64
CA GLY A 104 -18.25 3.67 13.70
C GLY A 104 -18.23 2.19 13.25
N GLN A 105 -17.92 1.89 12.00
CA GLN A 105 -17.80 0.49 11.54
C GLN A 105 -16.47 -0.12 11.99
N PRO A 106 -16.44 -1.44 12.26
CA PRO A 106 -15.21 -2.10 12.68
C PRO A 106 -14.17 -2.13 11.56
N LYS A 107 -12.91 -1.95 11.92
CA LYS A 107 -11.77 -2.10 11.00
C LYS A 107 -11.51 -3.58 10.68
N SER A 108 -10.91 -3.82 9.52
CA SER A 108 -10.36 -5.13 9.18
C SER A 108 -9.27 -5.55 10.17
N THR A 109 -9.21 -6.84 10.48
CA THR A 109 -8.10 -7.44 11.25
C THR A 109 -6.97 -7.97 10.36
N GLN A 110 -7.15 -7.98 9.03
CA GLN A 110 -6.18 -8.45 8.06
C GLN A 110 -4.94 -7.56 8.07
N PHE A 111 -3.76 -8.18 8.11
CA PHE A 111 -2.48 -7.47 8.04
C PHE A 111 -2.40 -6.60 6.77
N GLY A 112 -1.83 -5.40 6.87
CA GLY A 112 -1.88 -4.37 5.83
C GLY A 112 -3.17 -3.57 5.89
N ARG A 113 -4.31 -4.20 5.59
CA ARG A 113 -5.64 -3.55 5.57
C ARG A 113 -6.05 -2.98 6.95
N LYS A 114 -5.67 -3.62 8.05
CA LYS A 114 -5.92 -3.11 9.41
C LYS A 114 -5.26 -1.74 9.69
N SER A 115 -4.22 -1.41 8.93
CA SER A 115 -3.49 -0.15 9.06
C SER A 115 -4.11 1.01 8.25
N GLN A 116 -5.15 0.72 7.43
CA GLN A 116 -5.90 1.76 6.72
C GLN A 116 -6.68 2.61 7.72
N ARG A 117 -6.49 3.93 7.68
CA ARG A 117 -7.09 4.88 8.63
C ARG A 117 -8.37 5.52 8.11
N LEU A 118 -8.48 5.71 6.80
CA LEU A 118 -9.64 6.30 6.12
C LEU A 118 -10.27 5.27 5.19
N ALA A 119 -11.55 4.96 5.36
CA ALA A 119 -12.27 3.95 4.58
C ALA A 119 -13.62 4.45 4.04
N ILE A 120 -14.16 5.53 4.62
CA ILE A 120 -15.49 6.06 4.31
C ILE A 120 -15.55 6.67 2.89
N PRO A 121 -16.76 6.85 2.33
CA PRO A 121 -16.97 7.62 1.12
C PRO A 121 -16.43 9.05 1.26
N LEU A 122 -15.69 9.51 0.25
CA LEU A 122 -15.15 10.87 0.24
C LEU A 122 -16.26 11.90 0.02
N GLU A 123 -16.17 13.03 0.71
CA GLU A 123 -17.08 14.14 0.57
C GLU A 123 -16.35 15.41 0.10
N PRO A 124 -17.06 16.34 -0.59
CA PRO A 124 -16.49 17.63 -0.92
C PRO A 124 -16.02 18.38 0.34
N GLY A 125 -14.81 18.90 0.29
CA GLY A 125 -14.18 19.60 1.43
C GLY A 125 -13.31 18.72 2.31
N PHE A 126 -13.29 17.39 2.13
CA PHE A 126 -12.31 16.54 2.83
C PHE A 126 -10.89 16.86 2.38
N VAL A 127 -10.00 16.96 3.35
CA VAL A 127 -8.55 17.05 3.13
C VAL A 127 -7.96 15.75 3.67
N HIS A 128 -7.28 15.01 2.81
CA HIS A 128 -6.70 13.72 3.15
C HIS A 128 -5.40 13.48 2.39
N THR A 129 -4.59 12.56 2.88
CA THR A 129 -3.35 12.15 2.23
C THR A 129 -3.58 11.03 1.20
N VAL A 130 -2.66 10.90 0.23
CA VAL A 130 -2.48 9.75 -0.68
C VAL A 130 -1.00 9.41 -0.69
N GLU A 131 -0.61 8.37 0.02
CA GLU A 131 0.78 8.08 0.36
C GLU A 131 1.14 6.59 0.19
N PRO A 132 0.98 6.02 -1.00
CA PRO A 132 1.38 4.64 -1.23
C PRO A 132 2.90 4.47 -1.08
N GLY A 133 3.32 3.32 -0.57
CA GLY A 133 4.74 2.97 -0.42
C GLY A 133 5.00 1.49 -0.71
N ILE A 134 6.23 1.18 -1.14
CA ILE A 134 6.70 -0.17 -1.38
C ILE A 134 7.91 -0.42 -0.49
N TYR A 135 7.88 -1.52 0.27
CA TYR A 135 8.90 -1.84 1.26
C TYR A 135 9.39 -3.28 1.09
N PHE A 136 10.70 -3.46 1.28
CA PHE A 136 11.32 -4.77 1.35
C PHE A 136 11.90 -4.94 2.76
N ILE A 137 11.09 -5.47 3.67
CA ILE A 137 11.44 -5.63 5.09
C ILE A 137 11.99 -7.03 5.32
N PRO A 138 13.31 -7.19 5.55
CA PRO A 138 13.94 -8.52 5.62
C PRO A 138 13.29 -9.44 6.64
N GLU A 139 12.99 -8.93 7.83
CA GLU A 139 12.40 -9.71 8.92
C GLU A 139 11.00 -10.21 8.57
N LEU A 140 10.19 -9.39 7.89
CA LEU A 140 8.86 -9.76 7.44
C LEU A 140 8.91 -10.80 6.32
N ILE A 141 9.86 -10.64 5.39
CA ILE A 141 10.11 -11.59 4.31
C ILE A 141 10.52 -12.95 4.89
N ASP A 142 11.45 -12.99 5.84
CA ASP A 142 11.92 -14.21 6.49
C ASP A 142 10.81 -14.91 7.25
N MET A 143 10.03 -14.15 8.02
CA MET A 143 8.90 -14.68 8.79
C MET A 143 7.86 -15.31 7.86
N TRP A 144 7.40 -14.60 6.83
CA TRP A 144 6.38 -15.12 5.92
C TRP A 144 6.87 -16.30 5.08
N LYS A 145 8.15 -16.30 4.68
CA LYS A 145 8.77 -17.42 3.99
C LYS A 145 8.81 -18.67 4.88
N ALA A 146 9.23 -18.53 6.14
CA ALA A 146 9.27 -19.64 7.10
C ALA A 146 7.87 -20.22 7.36
N GLU A 147 6.84 -19.37 7.42
CA GLU A 147 5.43 -19.76 7.55
C GLU A 147 4.81 -20.26 6.24
N LYS A 148 5.52 -20.22 5.12
CA LYS A 148 5.03 -20.54 3.77
C LYS A 148 3.78 -19.77 3.39
N LYS A 149 3.67 -18.51 3.87
CA LYS A 149 2.53 -17.66 3.59
C LYS A 149 2.47 -17.27 2.12
N PHE A 150 1.28 -17.33 1.54
CA PHE A 150 0.98 -16.82 0.19
C PHE A 150 1.95 -17.31 -0.91
N THR A 151 2.42 -18.54 -0.82
CA THR A 151 3.34 -19.13 -1.81
C THR A 151 2.76 -19.20 -3.21
N ASP A 152 1.43 -19.12 -3.36
CA ASP A 152 0.74 -19.03 -4.65
C ASP A 152 0.83 -17.64 -5.28
N PHE A 153 1.12 -16.62 -4.48
CA PHE A 153 1.19 -15.22 -4.91
C PHE A 153 2.58 -14.59 -4.81
N ILE A 154 3.45 -15.11 -3.93
CA ILE A 154 4.78 -14.54 -3.67
C ILE A 154 5.86 -15.47 -4.22
N ASN A 155 6.83 -14.90 -4.94
CA ASN A 155 8.02 -15.60 -5.42
C ASN A 155 9.20 -15.32 -4.47
N TYR A 156 9.30 -16.07 -3.38
CA TYR A 156 10.32 -15.85 -2.37
C TYR A 156 11.75 -15.96 -2.89
N GLU A 157 12.01 -16.74 -3.94
CA GLU A 157 13.35 -16.85 -4.52
C GLU A 157 13.84 -15.50 -5.07
N ILE A 158 12.95 -14.77 -5.75
CA ILE A 158 13.28 -13.44 -6.28
C ILE A 158 13.20 -12.39 -5.16
N VAL A 159 12.20 -12.45 -4.28
CA VAL A 159 12.04 -11.50 -3.15
C VAL A 159 13.27 -11.47 -2.26
N GLU A 160 13.92 -12.60 -2.02
CA GLU A 160 15.16 -12.69 -1.26
C GLU A 160 16.27 -11.80 -1.81
N THR A 161 16.32 -11.59 -3.11
CA THR A 161 17.32 -10.74 -3.77
C THR A 161 17.07 -9.24 -3.58
N TYR A 162 15.97 -8.86 -2.94
CA TYR A 162 15.59 -7.47 -2.65
C TYR A 162 15.69 -7.10 -1.17
N LYS A 163 16.16 -8.01 -0.29
CA LYS A 163 16.24 -7.75 1.16
C LYS A 163 17.12 -6.56 1.53
N ASP A 164 18.10 -6.23 0.72
CA ASP A 164 19.00 -5.10 0.89
C ASP A 164 18.50 -3.80 0.25
N PHE A 165 17.31 -3.86 -0.35
CA PHE A 165 16.74 -2.71 -1.08
C PHE A 165 16.22 -1.63 -0.13
N GLY A 166 15.52 -2.03 0.95
CA GLY A 166 14.83 -1.12 1.86
C GLY A 166 13.44 -0.70 1.40
N GLY A 167 13.08 0.56 1.58
CA GLY A 167 11.79 1.15 1.21
C GLY A 167 11.93 2.52 0.59
#